data_cf1cf905925867b3bc1cca85053b5f92
#
_entry.id   cf1cf905925867b3bc1cca85053b5f92
#
_cell.length_a   1.000
_cell.length_b   1.000
_cell.length_c   1.000
_cell.angle_alpha   90.00
_cell.angle_beta   90.00
_cell.angle_gamma   90.00
#
_symmetry.space_group_name_H-M   'P 1'
#
loop_
_entity.id
_entity.type
_entity.pdbx_description
1 polymer ?
#
loop_
_entity_poly.entity_id
_entity_poly.type
_entity_poly.pdbx_seq_one_letter_code
_entity_poly.pdbx_strand_id
1 'polypeptide(L)'
;SRFWKIIDKHSVNQFYTAPTAIRALQSYGDKYLEGASLNTLKVIGSVGEPINEEAWNWYFTNVGKRKCPIVDTWWQTETGGIMISPLPNIIDSKPTYATLPLPGVQPILLDNDGNEVIENNVEGNLCIKFPWPSILRTTYGDHKRCKDTYFSTFKGYYFTGDGAKKDDDGNYRILGRVDDVINVSGHRIGTAEVEDAINQDSSVIESAVVGYPHEIKGQGIFAFVIVNSNSDNVNYFNQIRKTVTHHIGPIAKPDKTLVVPGLPKTRSGKIMRRILRKIASNEHEQLGDTSTLADPGVVESLVENRKNI
;
A
#
# COMPACT_ATOMS: atom_id res chain seq x y z
N SER A 1 -20.53 1.77 11.82
CA SER A 1 -21.60 0.74 11.66
C SER A 1 -22.28 0.74 10.28
N ARG A 2 -22.08 1.77 9.42
CA ARG A 2 -22.80 1.86 8.13
C ARG A 2 -22.59 0.64 7.23
N PHE A 3 -21.35 0.20 7.04
CA PHE A 3 -21.05 -0.95 6.19
C PHE A 3 -21.70 -2.23 6.72
N TRP A 4 -21.64 -2.46 8.02
CA TRP A 4 -22.19 -3.64 8.67
C TRP A 4 -23.72 -3.69 8.56
N LYS A 5 -24.38 -2.55 8.75
CA LYS A 5 -25.83 -2.42 8.53
C LYS A 5 -26.25 -2.66 7.09
N ILE A 6 -25.43 -2.21 6.12
CA ILE A 6 -25.70 -2.49 4.70
C ILE A 6 -25.59 -3.97 4.42
N ILE A 7 -24.52 -4.63 4.92
CA ILE A 7 -24.31 -6.07 4.73
C ILE A 7 -25.50 -6.86 5.25
N ASP A 8 -25.91 -6.63 6.48
CA ASP A 8 -27.04 -7.36 7.07
C ASP A 8 -28.37 -7.04 6.40
N LYS A 9 -28.65 -5.74 6.15
CA LYS A 9 -29.91 -5.29 5.54
C LYS A 9 -30.11 -5.85 4.13
N HIS A 10 -29.03 -5.92 3.34
CA HIS A 10 -29.12 -6.30 1.93
C HIS A 10 -28.60 -7.72 1.66
N SER A 11 -28.30 -8.48 2.72
CA SER A 11 -27.79 -9.86 2.61
C SER A 11 -26.56 -9.95 1.69
N VAL A 12 -25.63 -9.00 1.86
CA VAL A 12 -24.42 -8.93 1.04
C VAL A 12 -23.55 -10.16 1.33
N ASN A 13 -23.10 -10.83 0.28
CA ASN A 13 -22.26 -12.03 0.42
C ASN A 13 -20.79 -11.81 0.05
N GLN A 14 -20.44 -10.68 -0.55
CA GLN A 14 -19.06 -10.31 -0.87
C GLN A 14 -18.81 -8.86 -0.43
N PHE A 15 -17.78 -8.63 0.37
CA PHE A 15 -17.39 -7.30 0.80
C PHE A 15 -15.94 -7.04 0.40
N TYR A 16 -15.72 -6.09 -0.52
CA TYR A 16 -14.45 -5.79 -1.13
C TYR A 16 -14.13 -4.31 -0.97
N THR A 17 -12.98 -3.98 -0.34
CA THR A 17 -12.62 -2.61 0.00
C THR A 17 -11.11 -2.41 0.04
N ALA A 18 -10.65 -1.20 0.33
CA ALA A 18 -9.22 -0.89 0.42
C ALA A 18 -8.66 -1.09 1.85
N PRO A 19 -7.38 -1.47 2.01
CA PRO A 19 -6.71 -1.55 3.31
C PRO A 19 -6.83 -0.29 4.15
N THR A 20 -6.73 0.90 3.55
CA THR A 20 -6.98 2.17 4.23
C THR A 20 -8.37 2.23 4.89
N ALA A 21 -9.42 1.76 4.21
CA ALA A 21 -10.76 1.71 4.80
C ALA A 21 -10.85 0.69 5.93
N ILE A 22 -10.17 -0.45 5.80
CA ILE A 22 -10.11 -1.50 6.85
C ILE A 22 -9.45 -0.93 8.10
N ARG A 23 -8.28 -0.28 7.97
CA ARG A 23 -7.57 0.37 9.10
C ARG A 23 -8.43 1.44 9.77
N ALA A 24 -9.10 2.28 8.99
CA ALA A 24 -10.01 3.28 9.53
C ALA A 24 -11.19 2.66 10.30
N LEU A 25 -11.76 1.56 9.81
CA LEU A 25 -12.83 0.85 10.50
C LEU A 25 -12.33 0.19 11.80
N GLN A 26 -11.13 -0.39 11.77
CA GLN A 26 -10.46 -0.95 12.94
C GLN A 26 -10.22 0.13 14.01
N SER A 27 -9.70 1.30 13.62
CA SER A 27 -9.38 2.39 14.56
C SER A 27 -10.61 2.97 15.30
N TYR A 28 -11.81 2.86 14.70
CA TYR A 28 -13.04 3.26 15.37
C TYR A 28 -13.47 2.30 16.50
N GLY A 29 -12.87 1.11 16.56
CA GLY A 29 -13.11 0.08 17.56
C GLY A 29 -14.30 -0.83 17.25
N ASP A 30 -14.26 -2.00 17.89
CA ASP A 30 -15.17 -3.13 17.60
C ASP A 30 -16.63 -2.87 18.04
N LYS A 31 -16.88 -1.85 18.87
CA LYS A 31 -18.23 -1.43 19.27
C LYS A 31 -19.17 -1.15 18.10
N TYR A 32 -18.63 -0.77 16.94
CA TYR A 32 -19.45 -0.52 15.76
C TYR A 32 -19.83 -1.78 14.99
N LEU A 33 -19.25 -2.94 15.36
CA LEU A 33 -19.62 -4.26 14.86
C LEU A 33 -20.71 -4.92 15.76
N GLU A 34 -20.93 -4.38 16.97
CA GLU A 34 -21.94 -4.90 17.89
C GLU A 34 -23.34 -4.88 17.24
N GLY A 35 -24.04 -6.01 17.37
CA GLY A 35 -25.38 -6.19 16.79
C GLY A 35 -25.38 -6.49 15.28
N ALA A 36 -24.24 -6.49 14.60
CA ALA A 36 -24.15 -6.93 13.22
C ALA A 36 -23.89 -8.44 13.15
N SER A 37 -24.73 -9.17 12.42
CA SER A 37 -24.60 -10.62 12.27
C SER A 37 -23.51 -11.00 11.28
N LEU A 38 -23.44 -10.30 10.15
CA LEU A 38 -22.55 -10.53 9.01
C LEU A 38 -22.61 -11.97 8.45
N ASN A 39 -23.67 -12.71 8.79
CA ASN A 39 -23.79 -14.14 8.50
C ASN A 39 -23.93 -14.46 7.00
N THR A 40 -24.28 -13.48 6.20
CA THR A 40 -24.43 -13.64 4.74
C THR A 40 -23.11 -13.53 4.00
N LEU A 41 -22.06 -12.98 4.65
CA LEU A 41 -20.74 -12.88 4.03
C LEU A 41 -20.16 -14.27 3.75
N LYS A 42 -19.66 -14.44 2.53
CA LYS A 42 -18.96 -15.64 2.05
C LYS A 42 -17.49 -15.36 1.74
N VAL A 43 -17.20 -14.14 1.25
CA VAL A 43 -15.86 -13.70 0.86
C VAL A 43 -15.71 -12.25 1.27
N ILE A 44 -14.55 -11.91 1.80
CA ILE A 44 -14.12 -10.53 2.03
C ILE A 44 -12.82 -10.29 1.26
N GLY A 45 -12.56 -9.06 0.86
CA GLY A 45 -11.39 -8.81 0.02
C GLY A 45 -10.79 -7.43 0.19
N SER A 46 -9.54 -7.30 -0.24
CA SER A 46 -8.79 -6.05 -0.24
C SER A 46 -8.16 -5.74 -1.59
N VAL A 47 -7.97 -4.45 -1.86
CA VAL A 47 -7.46 -3.95 -3.14
C VAL A 47 -6.87 -2.55 -3.03
N GLY A 48 -5.95 -2.24 -3.94
CA GLY A 48 -5.46 -0.89 -4.21
C GLY A 48 -4.13 -0.54 -3.56
N GLU A 49 -3.78 -1.19 -2.48
CA GLU A 49 -2.49 -1.12 -1.80
C GLU A 49 -2.21 -2.44 -1.04
N PRO A 50 -0.95 -2.75 -0.69
CA PRO A 50 -0.68 -3.88 0.18
C PRO A 50 -1.41 -3.73 1.53
N ILE A 51 -2.00 -4.82 2.02
CA ILE A 51 -2.60 -4.86 3.35
C ILE A 51 -1.58 -5.33 4.38
N ASN A 52 -1.45 -4.61 5.50
CA ASN A 52 -0.60 -5.04 6.60
C ASN A 52 -1.22 -6.20 7.39
N GLU A 53 -0.39 -6.95 8.08
CA GLU A 53 -0.80 -8.18 8.77
C GLU A 53 -1.83 -7.91 9.87
N GLU A 54 -1.68 -6.82 10.62
CA GLU A 54 -2.61 -6.45 11.68
C GLU A 54 -4.01 -6.19 11.16
N ALA A 55 -4.15 -5.36 10.12
CA ALA A 55 -5.43 -5.07 9.48
C ALA A 55 -6.04 -6.31 8.83
N TRP A 56 -5.20 -7.18 8.23
CA TRP A 56 -5.62 -8.44 7.67
C TRP A 56 -6.22 -9.35 8.75
N ASN A 57 -5.53 -9.52 9.88
CA ASN A 57 -5.96 -10.36 10.99
C ASN A 57 -7.24 -9.81 11.64
N TRP A 58 -7.33 -8.50 11.83
CA TRP A 58 -8.55 -7.86 12.33
C TRP A 58 -9.73 -8.10 11.39
N TYR A 59 -9.53 -7.90 10.09
CA TYR A 59 -10.54 -8.08 9.06
C TYR A 59 -11.04 -9.52 8.99
N PHE A 60 -10.12 -10.48 9.03
CA PHE A 60 -10.44 -11.90 9.06
C PHE A 60 -11.23 -12.29 10.32
N THR A 61 -10.79 -11.81 11.49
CA THR A 61 -11.37 -12.20 12.78
C THR A 61 -12.72 -11.53 13.02
N ASN A 62 -12.78 -10.21 12.85
CA ASN A 62 -13.93 -9.42 13.29
C ASN A 62 -15.01 -9.31 12.22
N VAL A 63 -14.64 -9.14 10.95
CA VAL A 63 -15.60 -9.02 9.85
C VAL A 63 -15.88 -10.38 9.21
N GLY A 64 -14.83 -11.12 8.87
CA GLY A 64 -14.93 -12.45 8.28
C GLY A 64 -15.34 -13.56 9.22
N LYS A 65 -15.40 -13.28 10.54
CA LYS A 65 -15.77 -14.23 11.61
C LYS A 65 -14.94 -15.52 11.54
N ARG A 66 -13.69 -15.44 11.08
CA ARG A 66 -12.76 -16.56 10.83
C ARG A 66 -13.33 -17.64 9.89
N LYS A 67 -14.31 -17.29 9.07
CA LYS A 67 -14.98 -18.19 8.12
C LYS A 67 -14.84 -17.73 6.68
N CYS A 68 -14.84 -16.41 6.46
CA CYS A 68 -14.71 -15.86 5.12
C CYS A 68 -13.24 -15.81 4.72
N PRO A 69 -12.84 -16.42 3.60
CA PRO A 69 -11.51 -16.21 3.07
C PRO A 69 -11.31 -14.75 2.69
N ILE A 70 -10.10 -14.25 2.92
CA ILE A 70 -9.70 -12.93 2.44
C ILE A 70 -9.09 -13.08 1.04
N VAL A 71 -9.64 -12.33 0.10
CA VAL A 71 -9.13 -12.24 -1.28
C VAL A 71 -8.37 -10.94 -1.39
N ASP A 72 -7.07 -10.99 -1.15
CA ASP A 72 -6.16 -9.85 -1.36
C ASP A 72 -5.71 -9.85 -2.81
N THR A 73 -6.15 -8.85 -3.58
CA THR A 73 -6.00 -8.86 -5.03
C THR A 73 -4.96 -7.86 -5.50
N TRP A 74 -4.07 -8.31 -6.37
CA TRP A 74 -3.20 -7.40 -7.09
C TRP A 74 -3.66 -7.24 -8.54
N TRP A 75 -3.83 -6.00 -8.94
CA TRP A 75 -4.11 -5.56 -10.30
C TRP A 75 -3.87 -4.06 -10.44
N GLN A 76 -3.88 -3.59 -11.65
CA GLN A 76 -3.73 -2.17 -12.00
C GLN A 76 -4.86 -1.77 -12.95
N THR A 77 -5.14 -0.48 -13.07
CA THR A 77 -6.07 0.04 -14.10
C THR A 77 -5.67 -0.46 -15.49
N GLU A 78 -4.38 -0.52 -15.73
CA GLU A 78 -3.75 -0.93 -16.97
C GLU A 78 -3.86 -2.43 -17.25
N THR A 79 -4.02 -3.24 -16.23
CA THR A 79 -4.22 -4.69 -16.42
C THR A 79 -5.67 -5.04 -16.78
N GLY A 80 -6.62 -4.12 -16.52
CA GLY A 80 -8.03 -4.30 -16.86
C GLY A 80 -8.77 -5.35 -16.03
N GLY A 81 -8.07 -6.03 -15.12
CA GLY A 81 -8.62 -7.05 -14.24
C GLY A 81 -7.58 -7.60 -13.28
N ILE A 82 -8.03 -8.44 -12.35
CA ILE A 82 -7.19 -9.08 -11.32
C ILE A 82 -6.18 -10.01 -11.99
N MET A 83 -4.93 -9.93 -11.56
CA MET A 83 -3.81 -10.72 -12.09
C MET A 83 -3.32 -11.77 -11.08
N ILE A 84 -3.22 -11.39 -9.81
CA ILE A 84 -2.74 -12.25 -8.72
C ILE A 84 -3.76 -12.17 -7.58
N SER A 85 -4.22 -13.32 -7.11
CA SER A 85 -5.27 -13.40 -6.07
C SER A 85 -5.42 -14.81 -5.54
N PRO A 86 -5.68 -15.02 -4.24
CA PRO A 86 -6.16 -16.29 -3.78
C PRO A 86 -7.52 -16.61 -4.40
N LEU A 87 -7.74 -17.89 -4.70
CA LEU A 87 -9.04 -18.40 -5.14
C LEU A 87 -9.72 -19.06 -3.96
N PRO A 88 -10.87 -18.54 -3.48
CA PRO A 88 -11.58 -19.08 -2.32
C PRO A 88 -11.81 -20.60 -2.43
N ASN A 89 -11.49 -21.34 -1.38
CA ASN A 89 -11.57 -22.81 -1.29
C ASN A 89 -10.62 -23.60 -2.22
N ILE A 90 -9.71 -22.94 -2.94
CA ILE A 90 -8.72 -23.57 -3.82
C ILE A 90 -7.31 -23.18 -3.37
N ILE A 91 -7.11 -21.92 -3.05
CA ILE A 91 -5.83 -21.35 -2.60
C ILE A 91 -6.06 -20.70 -1.25
N ASP A 92 -5.30 -21.12 -0.25
CA ASP A 92 -5.37 -20.54 1.08
C ASP A 92 -4.89 -19.10 1.07
N SER A 93 -5.66 -18.24 1.73
CA SER A 93 -5.28 -16.85 1.92
C SER A 93 -4.11 -16.76 2.90
N LYS A 94 -3.09 -15.96 2.55
CA LYS A 94 -1.91 -15.74 3.38
C LYS A 94 -1.81 -14.25 3.71
N PRO A 95 -1.67 -13.87 5.00
CA PRO A 95 -1.54 -12.46 5.37
C PRO A 95 -0.43 -11.77 4.59
N THR A 96 -0.72 -10.58 4.05
CA THR A 96 0.19 -9.73 3.27
C THR A 96 0.56 -10.24 1.86
N TYR A 97 0.04 -11.39 1.43
CA TYR A 97 0.32 -11.97 0.11
C TYR A 97 -0.90 -11.91 -0.80
N ALA A 98 -0.68 -11.48 -2.03
CA ALA A 98 -1.68 -11.63 -3.11
C ALA A 98 -1.77 -13.08 -3.62
N THR A 99 -0.86 -13.94 -3.18
CA THR A 99 -0.76 -15.37 -3.44
C THR A 99 -0.39 -15.73 -4.89
N LEU A 100 -1.17 -16.53 -5.58
CA LEU A 100 -0.81 -17.10 -6.87
C LEU A 100 -1.43 -16.32 -8.05
N PRO A 101 -0.76 -16.31 -9.22
CA PRO A 101 -1.33 -15.70 -10.41
C PRO A 101 -2.58 -16.44 -10.88
N LEU A 102 -3.53 -15.69 -11.42
CA LEU A 102 -4.71 -16.28 -12.05
C LEU A 102 -4.32 -17.09 -13.31
N PRO A 103 -5.12 -18.08 -13.70
CA PRO A 103 -4.85 -18.90 -14.88
C PRO A 103 -4.59 -18.05 -16.14
N GLY A 104 -3.48 -18.31 -16.82
CA GLY A 104 -3.04 -17.57 -18.02
C GLY A 104 -2.17 -16.34 -17.74
N VAL A 105 -2.07 -15.89 -16.48
CA VAL A 105 -1.15 -14.81 -16.07
C VAL A 105 0.21 -15.40 -15.73
N GLN A 106 1.27 -14.86 -16.31
CA GLN A 106 2.64 -15.33 -16.09
C GLN A 106 3.53 -14.20 -15.56
N PRO A 107 3.51 -13.93 -14.26
CA PRO A 107 4.40 -12.95 -13.66
C PRO A 107 5.83 -13.47 -13.62
N ILE A 108 6.77 -12.54 -13.68
CA ILE A 108 8.20 -12.77 -13.53
C ILE A 108 8.79 -11.66 -12.67
N LEU A 109 9.78 -11.99 -11.87
CA LEU A 109 10.59 -11.00 -11.14
C LEU A 109 11.89 -10.78 -11.88
N LEU A 110 12.24 -9.54 -12.17
CA LEU A 110 13.47 -9.16 -12.84
C LEU A 110 14.32 -8.28 -11.92
N ASP A 111 15.64 -8.46 -11.96
CA ASP A 111 16.57 -7.51 -11.35
C ASP A 111 16.62 -6.20 -12.17
N ASN A 112 17.47 -5.25 -11.79
CA ASN A 112 17.57 -3.97 -12.48
C ASN A 112 18.27 -4.11 -13.88
N ASP A 113 19.00 -5.18 -14.10
CA ASP A 113 19.68 -5.49 -15.35
C ASP A 113 18.80 -6.31 -16.31
N GLY A 114 17.61 -6.73 -15.85
CA GLY A 114 16.62 -7.49 -16.61
C GLY A 114 16.83 -9.01 -16.55
N ASN A 115 17.65 -9.51 -15.62
CA ASN A 115 17.80 -10.95 -15.39
C ASN A 115 16.68 -11.44 -14.50
N GLU A 116 16.25 -12.69 -14.70
CA GLU A 116 15.23 -13.32 -13.85
C GLU A 116 15.77 -13.60 -12.46
N VAL A 117 15.04 -13.11 -11.44
CA VAL A 117 15.26 -13.43 -10.03
C VAL A 117 14.63 -14.79 -9.76
N ILE A 118 15.45 -15.83 -9.63
CA ILE A 118 15.00 -17.22 -9.44
C ILE A 118 14.85 -17.55 -7.96
N GLU A 119 15.66 -16.92 -7.11
CA GLU A 119 15.70 -17.18 -5.67
C GLU A 119 14.41 -16.74 -5.00
N ASN A 120 13.94 -17.55 -4.05
CA ASN A 120 12.79 -17.24 -3.23
C ASN A 120 13.14 -16.18 -2.17
N ASN A 121 12.15 -15.40 -1.78
CA ASN A 121 12.27 -14.31 -0.80
C ASN A 121 13.21 -13.16 -1.20
N VAL A 122 13.67 -13.13 -2.45
CA VAL A 122 14.44 -12.02 -3.04
C VAL A 122 13.50 -11.08 -3.79
N GLU A 123 13.73 -9.79 -3.63
CA GLU A 123 12.96 -8.75 -4.31
C GLU A 123 13.33 -8.64 -5.78
N GLY A 124 12.32 -8.38 -6.60
CA GLY A 124 12.50 -8.06 -8.02
C GLY A 124 11.43 -7.10 -8.52
N ASN A 125 11.67 -6.58 -9.71
CA ASN A 125 10.69 -5.79 -10.46
C ASN A 125 9.63 -6.74 -11.02
N LEU A 126 8.37 -6.55 -10.63
CA LEU A 126 7.28 -7.38 -11.11
C LEU A 126 6.97 -7.04 -12.56
N CYS A 127 7.08 -8.03 -13.42
CA CYS A 127 6.75 -7.95 -14.83
C CYS A 127 5.79 -9.07 -15.22
N ILE A 128 5.08 -8.92 -16.35
CA ILE A 128 4.25 -9.99 -16.92
C ILE A 128 4.86 -10.44 -18.25
N LYS A 129 5.08 -11.75 -18.41
CA LYS A 129 5.79 -12.32 -19.58
C LYS A 129 5.01 -12.20 -20.87
N PHE A 130 3.72 -12.46 -20.85
CA PHE A 130 2.89 -12.54 -22.06
C PHE A 130 1.68 -11.64 -21.96
N PRO A 131 1.20 -11.09 -23.06
CA PRO A 131 -0.03 -10.31 -23.08
C PRO A 131 -1.23 -11.18 -22.67
N TRP A 132 -2.19 -10.56 -22.02
CA TRP A 132 -3.46 -11.17 -21.60
C TRP A 132 -4.63 -10.38 -22.21
N PRO A 133 -5.86 -10.93 -22.23
CA PRO A 133 -6.99 -10.33 -22.97
C PRO A 133 -7.32 -8.88 -22.57
N SER A 134 -7.16 -8.51 -21.30
CA SER A 134 -7.52 -7.19 -20.77
C SER A 134 -6.35 -6.21 -20.66
N ILE A 135 -5.18 -6.52 -21.21
CA ILE A 135 -4.04 -5.60 -21.24
C ILE A 135 -4.42 -4.26 -21.89
N LEU A 136 -3.92 -3.14 -21.34
CA LEU A 136 -4.16 -1.83 -21.93
C LEU A 136 -3.66 -1.79 -23.39
N ARG A 137 -4.40 -1.08 -24.25
CA ARG A 137 -4.03 -0.86 -25.67
C ARG A 137 -3.21 0.40 -25.84
N THR A 138 -3.50 1.41 -25.01
CA THR A 138 -2.84 2.71 -25.06
C THR A 138 -3.28 3.57 -23.86
N THR A 139 -2.54 4.64 -23.59
CA THR A 139 -3.03 5.76 -22.77
C THR A 139 -3.73 6.75 -23.71
N TYR A 140 -4.96 7.14 -23.36
CA TYR A 140 -5.75 8.04 -24.20
C TYR A 140 -5.00 9.34 -24.51
N GLY A 141 -4.87 9.63 -25.81
CA GLY A 141 -4.17 10.82 -26.30
C GLY A 141 -2.63 10.75 -26.22
N ASP A 142 -2.04 9.71 -25.62
CA ASP A 142 -0.58 9.62 -25.42
C ASP A 142 -0.06 8.18 -25.51
N HIS A 143 -0.03 7.66 -26.71
CA HIS A 143 0.51 6.30 -26.96
C HIS A 143 2.00 6.18 -26.63
N LYS A 144 2.78 7.24 -26.85
CA LYS A 144 4.21 7.25 -26.54
C LYS A 144 4.44 7.02 -25.04
N ARG A 145 3.70 7.70 -24.19
CA ARG A 145 3.77 7.51 -22.74
C ARG A 145 3.42 6.08 -22.34
N CYS A 146 2.39 5.48 -22.93
CA CYS A 146 2.04 4.09 -22.67
C CYS A 146 3.23 3.16 -22.96
N LYS A 147 3.87 3.30 -24.12
CA LYS A 147 5.04 2.52 -24.52
C LYS A 147 6.23 2.75 -23.59
N ASP A 148 6.55 4.01 -23.31
CA ASP A 148 7.71 4.39 -22.49
C ASP A 148 7.56 3.89 -21.04
N THR A 149 6.35 3.96 -20.48
CA THR A 149 6.11 3.59 -19.08
C THR A 149 6.09 2.08 -18.86
N TYR A 150 5.42 1.32 -19.74
CA TYR A 150 5.12 -0.08 -19.47
C TYR A 150 5.91 -1.09 -20.30
N PHE A 151 6.57 -0.67 -21.39
CA PHE A 151 7.18 -1.61 -22.34
C PHE A 151 8.62 -1.28 -22.74
N SER A 152 9.20 -0.18 -22.23
CA SER A 152 10.56 0.20 -22.60
C SER A 152 11.63 -0.15 -21.58
N THR A 153 11.29 -0.24 -20.29
CA THR A 153 12.24 -0.57 -19.22
C THR A 153 12.76 -1.99 -19.38
N PHE A 154 11.87 -2.96 -19.53
CA PHE A 154 12.22 -4.37 -19.76
C PHE A 154 11.63 -4.84 -21.08
N LYS A 155 12.47 -4.94 -22.11
CA LYS A 155 12.03 -5.29 -23.46
C LYS A 155 11.39 -6.67 -23.51
N GLY A 156 10.19 -6.77 -24.08
CA GLY A 156 9.44 -8.02 -24.22
C GLY A 156 8.52 -8.34 -23.05
N TYR A 157 8.54 -7.53 -22.01
CA TYR A 157 7.70 -7.70 -20.83
C TYR A 157 6.80 -6.47 -20.61
N TYR A 158 5.65 -6.70 -19.97
CA TYR A 158 4.90 -5.60 -19.38
C TYR A 158 5.48 -5.30 -18.00
N PHE A 159 6.04 -4.11 -17.82
CA PHE A 159 6.58 -3.65 -16.54
C PHE A 159 5.48 -3.00 -15.71
N THR A 160 5.21 -3.55 -14.55
CA THR A 160 4.12 -3.06 -13.69
C THR A 160 4.47 -1.80 -12.92
N GLY A 161 5.75 -1.53 -12.73
CA GLY A 161 6.25 -0.49 -11.83
C GLY A 161 6.08 -0.84 -10.35
N ASP A 162 5.71 -2.08 -10.02
CA ASP A 162 5.63 -2.61 -8.66
C ASP A 162 6.81 -3.54 -8.39
N GLY A 163 7.31 -3.51 -7.14
CA GLY A 163 8.24 -4.50 -6.62
C GLY A 163 7.46 -5.65 -5.98
N ALA A 164 8.00 -6.84 -6.11
CA ALA A 164 7.43 -8.01 -5.45
C ALA A 164 8.52 -9.02 -5.06
N LYS A 165 8.16 -9.95 -4.19
CA LYS A 165 8.95 -11.15 -3.92
C LYS A 165 8.06 -12.38 -3.92
N LYS A 166 8.66 -13.55 -4.11
CA LYS A 166 7.98 -14.83 -4.13
C LYS A 166 8.50 -15.68 -2.97
N ASP A 167 7.61 -16.30 -2.21
CA ASP A 167 8.01 -17.24 -1.15
C ASP A 167 8.29 -18.65 -1.69
N ASP A 168 8.64 -19.58 -0.79
CA ASP A 168 8.99 -20.96 -1.14
C ASP A 168 7.82 -21.76 -1.71
N ASP A 169 6.58 -21.34 -1.42
CA ASP A 169 5.35 -21.94 -1.97
C ASP A 169 4.92 -21.29 -3.30
N GLY A 170 5.68 -20.30 -3.78
CA GLY A 170 5.39 -19.57 -5.00
C GLY A 170 4.39 -18.41 -4.86
N ASN A 171 3.99 -18.05 -3.64
CA ASN A 171 3.09 -16.92 -3.41
C ASN A 171 3.79 -15.59 -3.60
N TYR A 172 3.14 -14.68 -4.29
CA TYR A 172 3.63 -13.31 -4.51
C TYR A 172 3.21 -12.38 -3.38
N ARG A 173 4.18 -11.70 -2.81
CA ARG A 173 3.98 -10.53 -1.93
C ARG A 173 4.34 -9.28 -2.69
N ILE A 174 3.39 -8.37 -2.82
CA ILE A 174 3.62 -7.05 -3.44
C ILE A 174 4.22 -6.11 -2.40
N LEU A 175 5.33 -5.47 -2.74
CA LEU A 175 6.10 -4.62 -1.83
C LEU A 175 5.80 -3.12 -2.01
N GLY A 176 5.02 -2.80 -3.04
CA GLY A 176 4.67 -1.44 -3.42
C GLY A 176 5.35 -0.99 -4.71
N ARG A 177 5.28 0.30 -4.99
CA ARG A 177 5.85 0.90 -6.21
C ARG A 177 7.37 0.91 -6.16
N VAL A 178 8.01 0.57 -7.29
CA VAL A 178 9.48 0.64 -7.44
C VAL A 178 9.99 2.08 -7.28
N ASP A 179 9.19 3.06 -7.71
CA ASP A 179 9.48 4.48 -7.55
C ASP A 179 9.20 5.01 -6.13
N ASP A 180 8.59 4.22 -5.26
CA ASP A 180 8.41 4.51 -3.84
C ASP A 180 9.51 3.86 -2.95
N VAL A 181 10.48 3.16 -3.53
CA VAL A 181 11.66 2.64 -2.82
C VAL A 181 12.61 3.79 -2.50
N ILE A 182 13.06 3.86 -1.23
CA ILE A 182 13.98 4.88 -0.74
C ILE A 182 15.39 4.32 -0.69
N ASN A 183 16.35 5.03 -1.27
CA ASN A 183 17.77 4.66 -1.26
C ASN A 183 18.48 5.33 -0.09
N VAL A 184 18.55 4.65 1.05
CA VAL A 184 19.22 5.16 2.26
C VAL A 184 20.63 4.59 2.35
N SER A 185 21.65 5.40 2.10
CA SER A 185 23.06 4.97 2.18
C SER A 185 23.36 3.69 1.38
N GLY A 186 22.76 3.54 0.19
CA GLY A 186 22.93 2.38 -0.68
C GLY A 186 21.97 1.21 -0.39
N HIS A 187 21.17 1.27 0.68
CA HIS A 187 20.17 0.25 0.98
C HIS A 187 18.82 0.66 0.38
N ARG A 188 18.17 -0.28 -0.29
CA ARG A 188 16.83 -0.11 -0.84
C ARG A 188 15.80 -0.47 0.24
N ILE A 189 14.99 0.50 0.62
CA ILE A 189 13.97 0.36 1.68
C ILE A 189 12.61 0.67 1.09
N GLY A 190 11.71 -0.30 1.13
CA GLY A 190 10.33 -0.12 0.67
C GLY A 190 9.55 0.80 1.62
N THR A 191 8.84 1.78 1.08
CA THR A 191 8.02 2.68 1.91
C THR A 191 6.95 1.91 2.67
N ALA A 192 6.33 0.90 2.05
CA ALA A 192 5.31 0.08 2.67
C ALA A 192 5.84 -0.70 3.89
N GLU A 193 7.07 -1.21 3.83
CA GLU A 193 7.70 -1.91 4.95
C GLU A 193 7.90 -1.00 6.16
N VAL A 194 8.32 0.24 5.92
CA VAL A 194 8.49 1.24 6.99
C VAL A 194 7.12 1.66 7.55
N GLU A 195 6.12 1.85 6.68
CA GLU A 195 4.75 2.15 7.09
C GLU A 195 4.16 1.02 7.94
N ASP A 196 4.36 -0.24 7.55
CA ASP A 196 3.93 -1.41 8.32
C ASP A 196 4.55 -1.42 9.72
N ALA A 197 5.86 -1.14 9.82
CA ALA A 197 6.54 -1.04 11.11
C ALA A 197 6.02 0.12 11.97
N ILE A 198 5.79 1.30 11.38
CA ILE A 198 5.23 2.46 12.08
C ILE A 198 3.82 2.15 12.61
N ASN A 199 3.00 1.47 11.82
CA ASN A 199 1.62 1.15 12.16
C ASN A 199 1.49 0.06 13.25
N GLN A 200 2.60 -0.61 13.66
CA GLN A 200 2.61 -1.45 14.87
C GLN A 200 2.54 -0.63 16.17
N ASP A 201 2.79 0.66 16.10
CA ASP A 201 2.64 1.54 17.25
C ASP A 201 1.14 1.83 17.50
N SER A 202 0.64 1.44 18.67
CA SER A 202 -0.79 1.57 19.03
C SER A 202 -1.30 3.01 19.06
N SER A 203 -0.41 4.00 19.10
CA SER A 203 -0.78 5.42 19.03
C SER A 203 -0.98 5.91 17.58
N VAL A 204 -0.51 5.15 16.58
CA VAL A 204 -0.59 5.49 15.16
C VAL A 204 -1.87 4.91 14.55
N ILE A 205 -2.66 5.77 13.91
CA ILE A 205 -3.85 5.38 13.15
C ILE A 205 -3.48 5.00 11.72
N GLU A 206 -2.63 5.82 11.11
CA GLU A 206 -2.20 5.64 9.72
C GLU A 206 -0.89 6.38 9.50
N SER A 207 -0.05 5.85 8.62
CA SER A 207 1.18 6.49 8.21
C SER A 207 1.36 6.48 6.70
N ALA A 208 2.16 7.43 6.21
CA ALA A 208 2.68 7.45 4.85
C ALA A 208 4.15 7.85 4.88
N VAL A 209 4.97 7.09 4.18
CA VAL A 209 6.41 7.28 4.15
C VAL A 209 6.85 7.65 2.74
N VAL A 210 7.77 8.59 2.64
CA VAL A 210 8.40 9.01 1.38
C VAL A 210 9.89 9.28 1.56
N GLY A 211 10.63 9.12 0.48
CA GLY A 211 12.02 9.59 0.42
C GLY A 211 12.08 11.10 0.18
N TYR A 212 13.09 11.74 0.75
CA TYR A 212 13.44 13.13 0.46
C TYR A 212 14.96 13.28 0.31
N PRO A 213 15.49 14.30 -0.40
CA PRO A 213 16.92 14.52 -0.54
C PRO A 213 17.60 14.71 0.81
N HIS A 214 18.68 13.96 1.08
CA HIS A 214 19.46 14.01 2.31
C HIS A 214 20.96 14.10 1.99
N GLU A 215 21.63 15.11 2.52
CA GLU A 215 23.03 15.46 2.17
C GLU A 215 24.02 14.31 2.36
N ILE A 216 23.87 13.50 3.41
CA ILE A 216 24.80 12.42 3.74
C ILE A 216 24.36 11.07 3.18
N LYS A 217 23.06 10.78 3.21
CA LYS A 217 22.50 9.45 2.90
C LYS A 217 22.06 9.29 1.44
N GLY A 218 22.10 10.36 0.65
CA GLY A 218 21.46 10.47 -0.65
C GLY A 218 19.96 10.70 -0.51
N GLN A 219 19.24 9.74 0.09
CA GLN A 219 17.85 9.93 0.50
C GLN A 219 17.68 9.67 2.01
N GLY A 220 16.83 10.47 2.63
CA GLY A 220 16.34 10.26 3.99
C GLY A 220 14.91 9.80 3.98
N ILE A 221 14.45 9.26 5.10
CA ILE A 221 13.09 8.75 5.30
C ILE A 221 12.27 9.82 6.01
N PHE A 222 11.16 10.25 5.39
CA PHE A 222 10.19 11.17 5.95
C PHE A 222 8.87 10.44 6.21
N ALA A 223 8.42 10.39 7.46
CA ALA A 223 7.17 9.79 7.86
C ALA A 223 6.10 10.86 8.18
N PHE A 224 4.95 10.77 7.54
CA PHE A 224 3.74 11.50 7.89
C PHE A 224 2.83 10.56 8.67
N VAL A 225 2.39 10.95 9.86
CA VAL A 225 1.63 10.05 10.74
C VAL A 225 0.36 10.71 11.28
N ILE A 226 -0.73 9.99 11.26
CA ILE A 226 -1.96 10.33 11.96
C ILE A 226 -1.96 9.57 13.27
N VAL A 227 -2.13 10.26 14.38
CA VAL A 227 -2.10 9.66 15.73
C VAL A 227 -3.44 9.81 16.44
N ASN A 228 -3.66 8.96 17.45
CA ASN A 228 -4.80 9.11 18.33
C ASN A 228 -4.67 10.39 19.16
N SER A 229 -5.71 11.22 19.18
CA SER A 229 -5.74 12.53 19.85
C SER A 229 -5.66 12.48 21.40
N ASN A 230 -5.57 11.30 22.00
CA ASN A 230 -5.63 11.11 23.46
C ASN A 230 -4.26 11.17 24.16
N SER A 231 -3.19 11.56 23.48
CA SER A 231 -1.83 11.53 24.04
C SER A 231 -1.16 12.90 23.94
N ASP A 232 -1.57 13.81 24.82
CA ASP A 232 -0.84 15.05 25.08
C ASP A 232 0.54 14.71 25.71
N ASN A 233 1.64 15.28 25.18
CA ASN A 233 3.03 15.12 25.61
C ASN A 233 3.80 13.84 25.18
N VAL A 234 3.40 13.15 24.13
CA VAL A 234 4.19 12.02 23.61
C VAL A 234 5.20 12.54 22.55
N ASN A 235 6.48 12.19 22.73
CA ASN A 235 7.48 12.41 21.70
C ASN A 235 7.35 11.34 20.61
N TYR A 236 6.39 11.52 19.71
CA TYR A 236 6.10 10.61 18.60
C TYR A 236 7.31 10.33 17.71
N PHE A 237 8.17 11.33 17.50
CA PHE A 237 9.38 11.15 16.71
C PHE A 237 10.27 10.04 17.29
N ASN A 238 10.58 10.10 18.58
CA ASN A 238 11.44 9.10 19.22
C ASN A 238 10.74 7.74 19.35
N GLN A 239 9.43 7.73 19.62
CA GLN A 239 8.64 6.50 19.75
C GLN A 239 8.62 5.74 18.42
N ILE A 240 8.27 6.38 17.32
CA ILE A 240 8.23 5.81 15.97
C ILE A 240 9.60 5.28 15.56
N ARG A 241 10.66 6.02 15.82
CA ARG A 241 12.04 5.57 15.53
C ARG A 241 12.41 4.29 16.29
N LYS A 242 12.00 4.15 17.55
CA LYS A 242 12.23 2.94 18.35
C LYS A 242 11.43 1.77 17.76
N THR A 243 10.17 1.99 17.43
CA THR A 243 9.29 0.96 16.83
C THR A 243 9.87 0.46 15.51
N VAL A 244 10.25 1.36 14.59
CA VAL A 244 10.86 0.98 13.31
C VAL A 244 12.20 0.27 13.51
N THR A 245 13.03 0.75 14.44
CA THR A 245 14.31 0.10 14.73
C THR A 245 14.14 -1.33 15.26
N HIS A 246 13.09 -1.57 16.06
CA HIS A 246 12.78 -2.89 16.59
C HIS A 246 12.32 -3.87 15.48
N HIS A 247 11.47 -3.41 14.56
CA HIS A 247 10.85 -4.28 13.56
C HIS A 247 11.70 -4.49 12.29
N ILE A 248 12.46 -3.48 11.87
CA ILE A 248 13.25 -3.55 10.63
C ILE A 248 14.75 -3.40 10.93
N GLY A 249 15.11 -2.41 11.76
CA GLY A 249 16.49 -2.10 12.04
C GLY A 249 16.80 -0.60 11.97
N PRO A 250 17.99 -0.18 12.43
CA PRO A 250 18.34 1.24 12.57
C PRO A 250 18.45 1.99 11.23
N ILE A 251 18.66 1.29 10.12
CA ILE A 251 18.80 1.90 8.78
C ILE A 251 17.45 2.47 8.27
N ALA A 252 16.34 1.85 8.66
CA ALA A 252 15.00 2.19 8.19
C ALA A 252 14.29 3.25 9.06
N LYS A 253 14.92 3.69 10.16
CA LYS A 253 14.29 4.67 11.06
C LYS A 253 14.09 6.02 10.38
N PRO A 254 12.91 6.65 10.50
CA PRO A 254 12.64 7.95 9.93
C PRO A 254 13.62 9.01 10.41
N ASP A 255 14.12 9.82 9.47
CA ASP A 255 14.94 10.99 9.76
C ASP A 255 14.07 12.17 10.20
N LYS A 256 12.86 12.24 9.64
CA LYS A 256 11.84 13.23 9.99
C LYS A 256 10.50 12.55 10.17
N THR A 257 9.72 13.04 11.13
CA THR A 257 8.34 12.60 11.37
C THR A 257 7.47 13.84 11.57
N LEU A 258 6.37 13.90 10.84
CA LEU A 258 5.37 14.95 10.95
C LEU A 258 4.03 14.35 11.36
N VAL A 259 3.52 14.76 12.52
CA VAL A 259 2.16 14.42 12.94
C VAL A 259 1.19 15.33 12.18
N VAL A 260 0.20 14.72 11.55
CA VAL A 260 -0.71 15.41 10.64
C VAL A 260 -2.18 15.02 10.91
N PRO A 261 -3.12 15.92 10.64
CA PRO A 261 -4.55 15.63 10.83
C PRO A 261 -5.12 14.69 9.76
N GLY A 262 -4.44 14.56 8.62
CA GLY A 262 -4.86 13.73 7.51
C GLY A 262 -3.77 13.56 6.46
N LEU A 263 -3.94 12.57 5.57
CA LEU A 263 -3.06 12.31 4.43
C LEU A 263 -3.77 12.70 3.13
N PRO A 264 -3.04 13.21 2.11
CA PRO A 264 -3.63 13.55 0.82
C PRO A 264 -4.03 12.26 0.09
N LYS A 265 -5.33 12.07 -0.09
CA LYS A 265 -5.91 10.88 -0.72
C LYS A 265 -6.74 11.23 -1.94
N THR A 266 -6.77 10.32 -2.90
CA THR A 266 -7.76 10.36 -3.98
C THR A 266 -9.16 10.08 -3.42
N ARG A 267 -10.20 10.36 -4.22
CA ARG A 267 -11.59 10.00 -3.87
C ARG A 267 -11.80 8.50 -3.63
N SER A 268 -10.94 7.64 -4.19
CA SER A 268 -10.94 6.19 -3.94
C SER A 268 -10.18 5.78 -2.68
N GLY A 269 -9.59 6.73 -1.93
CA GLY A 269 -8.86 6.48 -0.69
C GLY A 269 -7.36 6.21 -0.85
N LYS A 270 -6.82 6.20 -2.07
CA LYS A 270 -5.39 5.98 -2.32
C LYS A 270 -4.56 7.19 -1.92
N ILE A 271 -3.50 6.97 -1.12
CA ILE A 271 -2.56 8.02 -0.71
C ILE A 271 -1.79 8.56 -1.92
N MET A 272 -1.74 9.88 -2.04
CA MET A 272 -1.03 10.57 -3.13
C MET A 272 0.42 10.86 -2.71
N ARG A 273 1.27 9.82 -2.66
CA ARG A 273 2.69 9.94 -2.23
C ARG A 273 3.49 10.96 -3.04
N ARG A 274 3.13 11.19 -4.30
CA ARG A 274 3.74 12.24 -5.11
C ARG A 274 3.65 13.62 -4.46
N ILE A 275 2.50 13.95 -3.86
CA ILE A 275 2.31 15.22 -3.14
C ILE A 275 3.15 15.23 -1.87
N LEU A 276 3.14 14.14 -1.10
CA LEU A 276 3.94 14.01 0.12
C LEU A 276 5.44 14.15 -0.14
N ARG A 277 5.94 13.57 -1.23
CA ARG A 277 7.36 13.73 -1.64
C ARG A 277 7.72 15.19 -1.90
N LYS A 278 6.87 15.91 -2.63
CA LYS A 278 7.07 17.34 -2.90
C LYS A 278 7.09 18.18 -1.61
N ILE A 279 6.18 17.89 -0.68
CA ILE A 279 6.14 18.54 0.62
C ILE A 279 7.38 18.19 1.45
N ALA A 280 7.78 16.92 1.50
CA ALA A 280 8.97 16.48 2.22
C ALA A 280 10.25 17.15 1.70
N SER A 281 10.35 17.33 0.37
CA SER A 281 11.48 17.97 -0.31
C SER A 281 11.43 19.51 -0.33
N ASN A 282 10.42 20.12 0.30
CA ASN A 282 10.20 21.59 0.28
C ASN A 282 9.88 22.15 -1.12
N GLU A 283 9.34 21.34 -2.03
CA GLU A 283 8.96 21.72 -3.40
C GLU A 283 7.45 21.96 -3.54
N HIS A 284 6.80 22.50 -2.52
CA HIS A 284 5.34 22.62 -2.42
C HIS A 284 4.72 23.60 -3.40
N GLU A 285 5.49 24.45 -4.08
CA GLU A 285 4.98 25.32 -5.16
C GLU A 285 4.63 24.54 -6.45
N GLN A 286 5.12 23.30 -6.60
CA GLN A 286 4.96 22.48 -7.79
C GLN A 286 4.30 21.14 -7.50
N LEU A 287 3.15 21.14 -6.82
CA LEU A 287 2.45 19.91 -6.44
C LEU A 287 1.86 19.11 -7.61
N GLY A 288 1.75 19.75 -8.80
CA GLY A 288 1.14 19.15 -10.00
C GLY A 288 -0.37 19.00 -9.85
N ASP A 289 -0.97 18.06 -10.59
CA ASP A 289 -2.43 17.88 -10.60
C ASP A 289 -2.96 17.41 -9.24
N THR A 290 -3.81 18.23 -8.64
CA THR A 290 -4.50 17.97 -7.36
C THR A 290 -6.02 17.76 -7.53
N SER A 291 -6.53 17.72 -8.77
CA SER A 291 -7.97 17.64 -9.07
C SER A 291 -8.65 16.37 -8.56
N THR A 292 -7.87 15.32 -8.33
CA THR A 292 -8.34 14.02 -7.84
C THR A 292 -8.37 13.90 -6.32
N LEU A 293 -7.90 14.92 -5.59
CA LEU A 293 -7.93 14.93 -4.13
C LEU A 293 -9.36 14.87 -3.60
N ALA A 294 -9.55 14.05 -2.57
CA ALA A 294 -10.81 13.97 -1.84
C ALA A 294 -11.03 15.22 -0.97
N ASP A 295 -9.97 15.73 -0.36
CA ASP A 295 -9.94 16.93 0.46
C ASP A 295 -8.68 17.77 0.13
N PRO A 296 -8.80 18.86 -0.61
CA PRO A 296 -7.69 19.76 -0.91
C PRO A 296 -7.12 20.47 0.33
N GLY A 297 -7.92 20.73 1.37
CA GLY A 297 -7.50 21.44 2.59
C GLY A 297 -6.44 20.70 3.39
N VAL A 298 -6.36 19.35 3.24
CA VAL A 298 -5.30 18.55 3.87
C VAL A 298 -3.92 18.99 3.37
N VAL A 299 -3.78 19.32 2.09
CA VAL A 299 -2.49 19.72 1.51
C VAL A 299 -1.98 21.04 2.09
N GLU A 300 -2.87 22.00 2.26
CA GLU A 300 -2.53 23.30 2.87
C GLU A 300 -2.02 23.11 4.30
N SER A 301 -2.71 22.30 5.09
CA SER A 301 -2.31 21.96 6.45
C SER A 301 -0.93 21.24 6.50
N LEU A 302 -0.66 20.33 5.55
CA LEU A 302 0.63 19.65 5.46
C LEU A 302 1.77 20.60 5.14
N VAL A 303 1.57 21.53 4.20
CA VAL A 303 2.57 22.54 3.82
C VAL A 303 2.86 23.48 4.99
N GLU A 304 1.83 23.92 5.71
CA GLU A 304 2.00 24.79 6.88
C GLU A 304 2.76 24.08 8.01
N ASN A 305 2.37 22.87 8.35
CA ASN A 305 3.04 22.08 9.39
C ASN A 305 4.49 21.71 9.02
N ARG A 306 4.79 21.53 7.72
CA ARG A 306 6.14 21.23 7.25
C ARG A 306 7.14 22.39 7.50
N LYS A 307 6.68 23.63 7.50
CA LYS A 307 7.51 24.83 7.77
C LYS A 307 8.06 24.84 9.20
N ASN A 308 7.47 24.08 10.10
CA ASN A 308 7.82 24.03 11.52
C ASN A 308 8.85 22.92 11.85
N ILE A 309 9.35 22.17 10.84
CA ILE A 309 10.35 21.08 10.96
C ILE A 309 11.50 21.32 9.98
#